data_0132c71b2fa7718eb23f92d8ef264fcf
#
_entry.id   0132c71b2fa7718eb23f92d8ef264fcf
#
_cell.length_a   1.000
_cell.length_b   1.000
_cell.length_c   1.000
_cell.angle_alpha   90.00
_cell.angle_beta   90.00
_cell.angle_gamma   90.00
#
_symmetry.space_group_name_H-M   'P 1'
#
loop_
_entity.id
_entity.type
_entity.pdbx_description
1 polymer ?
#
loop_
_entity_poly.entity_id
_entity_poly.type
_entity_poly.pdbx_seq_one_letter_code
_entity_poly.pdbx_strand_id
1 'polypeptide(L)'
;MLFEKQIYDYLRGMVSIPSVSNTPQEKEVSDYIAGCLERQPYFAKHPSLCGQCALEGDSLGRTVVYGLVRGKGAGTVVLTGHYDVVDTDEYGRFRALAYDMEAWKHIHGEELEALKSMLPQEARDDLASGEWLFGRGVNDMKGGLSIGLAIMDWFGQKVLEYPETTGNLLFAAVADEEAYSAGMRGAVSLFTGLRQEYGLTYDCLVDLEPSFNEGGKQQVYIGSVGKTMPAVLVQGAKAHVVECFHGLNAIGVLAEMFMATELAPEFSETFEGEHCPPPTWFNLRDRKYGYDVSVPLRAAGYMSMLGFSKTTSQVMERLKEMGRRSFASYMKRMESQEALVRSGNILPKVDLEHCVLEYGELAEICRKKKGYGKWYQDLYGKIESDVRTGAMNYPQATLEMMDAMLTFSGITSPVMVISFAPPYYPAFHSDRLGETDRAGRTGGIQAGGIQAGEGTRLYNLLQKAAEDTCGLCLGKRNYCCGISDLSYCGGPDREEMASYAVNAPLWGTMYRMDLDAMADFRVPSLLFGPIGKDAHQMSERVHARSLLEEVPVILQQFIEQMFANT
;
A
#
# COMPACT_ATOMS: atom_id res chain seq x y z
N MET A 1 -3.64 -26.03 -23.20
CA MET A 1 -4.69 -26.18 -22.23
C MET A 1 -5.54 -24.93 -22.22
N LEU A 2 -6.62 -24.83 -21.42
CA LEU A 2 -7.65 -23.80 -21.68
C LEU A 2 -7.12 -22.36 -21.53
N PHE A 3 -6.24 -22.10 -20.55
CA PHE A 3 -5.82 -20.75 -20.17
C PHE A 3 -4.38 -20.38 -20.57
N GLU A 4 -3.48 -21.34 -20.71
CA GLU A 4 -2.03 -21.10 -20.79
C GLU A 4 -1.61 -20.02 -21.79
N LYS A 5 -2.01 -20.21 -23.06
CA LYS A 5 -1.61 -19.27 -24.12
C LYS A 5 -2.19 -17.88 -23.89
N GLN A 6 -3.42 -17.81 -23.46
CA GLN A 6 -4.12 -16.54 -23.25
C GLN A 6 -3.51 -15.75 -22.10
N ILE A 7 -3.26 -16.41 -20.95
CA ILE A 7 -2.60 -15.80 -19.79
C ILE A 7 -1.19 -15.33 -20.17
N TYR A 8 -0.43 -16.18 -20.87
CA TYR A 8 0.91 -15.81 -21.30
C TYR A 8 0.92 -14.58 -22.23
N ASP A 9 0.01 -14.52 -23.20
CA ASP A 9 -0.10 -13.41 -24.15
C ASP A 9 -0.53 -12.11 -23.43
N TYR A 10 -1.46 -12.17 -22.47
CA TYR A 10 -1.84 -11.03 -21.64
C TYR A 10 -0.68 -10.54 -20.79
N LEU A 11 -0.01 -11.45 -20.07
CA LEU A 11 1.13 -11.10 -19.22
C LEU A 11 2.24 -10.44 -20.03
N ARG A 12 2.65 -11.06 -21.15
CA ARG A 12 3.69 -10.52 -22.03
C ARG A 12 3.35 -9.12 -22.52
N GLY A 13 2.10 -8.89 -22.91
CA GLY A 13 1.64 -7.58 -23.34
C GLY A 13 1.70 -6.53 -22.25
N MET A 14 1.27 -6.84 -21.03
CA MET A 14 1.34 -5.93 -19.89
C MET A 14 2.79 -5.66 -19.45
N VAL A 15 3.63 -6.71 -19.39
CA VAL A 15 5.05 -6.57 -18.98
C VAL A 15 5.83 -5.70 -19.96
N SER A 16 5.52 -5.76 -21.27
CA SER A 16 6.20 -4.92 -22.26
C SER A 16 5.96 -3.42 -22.09
N ILE A 17 5.00 -3.02 -21.27
CA ILE A 17 4.70 -1.63 -20.94
C ILE A 17 5.32 -1.30 -19.57
N PRO A 18 6.32 -0.40 -19.49
CA PRO A 18 7.03 -0.06 -18.26
C PRO A 18 6.20 0.85 -17.34
N SER A 19 5.10 0.36 -16.82
CA SER A 19 4.14 1.09 -16.00
C SER A 19 4.63 1.36 -14.57
N VAL A 20 5.79 1.99 -14.46
CA VAL A 20 6.34 2.40 -13.16
C VAL A 20 5.38 3.38 -12.50
N SER A 21 5.12 3.19 -11.20
CA SER A 21 4.19 4.02 -10.42
C SER A 21 4.53 5.50 -10.54
N ASN A 22 3.51 6.33 -10.63
CA ASN A 22 3.61 7.77 -10.86
C ASN A 22 4.25 8.17 -12.20
N THR A 23 4.14 7.31 -13.24
CA THR A 23 4.56 7.64 -14.60
C THR A 23 3.38 7.57 -15.59
N PRO A 24 3.46 8.25 -16.75
CA PRO A 24 2.40 8.19 -17.77
C PRO A 24 2.14 6.77 -18.31
N GLN A 25 3.08 5.85 -18.17
CA GLN A 25 2.96 4.49 -18.64
C GLN A 25 1.92 3.66 -17.87
N GLU A 26 1.53 4.09 -16.67
CA GLU A 26 0.36 3.52 -15.98
C GLU A 26 -0.93 3.68 -16.83
N LYS A 27 -1.07 4.82 -17.54
CA LYS A 27 -2.19 5.01 -18.47
C LYS A 27 -2.10 4.11 -19.69
N GLU A 28 -0.89 3.88 -20.22
CA GLU A 28 -0.68 3.01 -21.37
C GLU A 28 -1.06 1.57 -21.07
N VAL A 29 -0.68 1.03 -19.90
CA VAL A 29 -1.05 -0.34 -19.51
C VAL A 29 -2.55 -0.44 -19.19
N SER A 30 -3.17 0.59 -18.60
CA SER A 30 -4.62 0.58 -18.39
C SER A 30 -5.40 0.55 -19.72
N ASP A 31 -4.93 1.28 -20.75
CA ASP A 31 -5.50 1.22 -22.10
C ASP A 31 -5.33 -0.16 -22.74
N TYR A 32 -4.18 -0.79 -22.52
CA TYR A 32 -3.96 -2.17 -23.00
C TYR A 32 -4.94 -3.16 -22.36
N ILE A 33 -5.12 -3.10 -21.03
CA ILE A 33 -6.04 -3.97 -20.27
C ILE A 33 -7.48 -3.74 -20.73
N ALA A 34 -7.91 -2.49 -20.86
CA ALA A 34 -9.24 -2.15 -21.36
C ALA A 34 -9.47 -2.73 -22.77
N GLY A 35 -8.51 -2.55 -23.67
CA GLY A 35 -8.57 -3.15 -25.00
C GLY A 35 -8.58 -4.68 -25.01
N CYS A 36 -7.99 -5.35 -23.99
CA CYS A 36 -8.10 -6.80 -23.82
C CYS A 36 -9.53 -7.19 -23.44
N LEU A 37 -10.18 -6.49 -22.50
CA LEU A 37 -11.57 -6.74 -22.13
C LEU A 37 -12.52 -6.48 -23.32
N GLU A 38 -12.42 -5.36 -23.99
CA GLU A 38 -13.29 -4.97 -25.12
C GLU A 38 -13.29 -6.01 -26.24
N ARG A 39 -12.17 -6.71 -26.47
CA ARG A 39 -12.04 -7.76 -27.49
C ARG A 39 -12.65 -9.10 -27.07
N GLN A 40 -12.97 -9.30 -25.78
CA GLN A 40 -13.61 -10.55 -25.34
C GLN A 40 -15.03 -10.67 -25.91
N PRO A 41 -15.48 -11.87 -26.32
CA PRO A 41 -16.78 -12.08 -26.97
C PRO A 41 -17.98 -11.56 -26.17
N TYR A 42 -17.91 -11.61 -24.84
CA TYR A 42 -18.98 -11.09 -23.97
C TYR A 42 -19.07 -9.57 -24.06
N PHE A 43 -17.96 -8.86 -23.89
CA PHE A 43 -17.95 -7.39 -23.90
C PHE A 43 -18.14 -6.81 -25.31
N ALA A 44 -17.72 -7.53 -26.36
CA ALA A 44 -18.06 -7.15 -27.73
C ALA A 44 -19.59 -7.09 -27.97
N LYS A 45 -20.37 -7.91 -27.23
CA LYS A 45 -21.85 -7.87 -27.25
C LYS A 45 -22.45 -6.93 -26.20
N HIS A 46 -21.72 -6.65 -25.13
CA HIS A 46 -22.17 -5.84 -23.99
C HIS A 46 -21.13 -4.74 -23.66
N PRO A 47 -20.88 -3.79 -24.56
CA PRO A 47 -19.78 -2.82 -24.41
C PRO A 47 -19.96 -1.84 -23.23
N SER A 48 -21.17 -1.67 -22.71
CA SER A 48 -21.44 -0.84 -21.53
C SER A 48 -21.02 -1.50 -20.20
N LEU A 49 -20.68 -2.79 -20.22
CA LEU A 49 -20.29 -3.55 -19.02
C LEU A 49 -18.78 -3.63 -18.80
N CYS A 50 -17.99 -2.97 -19.63
CA CYS A 50 -16.56 -2.76 -19.39
C CYS A 50 -16.17 -1.32 -19.73
N GLY A 51 -15.07 -0.87 -19.14
CA GLY A 51 -14.57 0.47 -19.40
C GLY A 51 -13.48 0.91 -18.43
N GLN A 52 -13.24 2.20 -18.43
CA GLN A 52 -12.27 2.88 -17.59
C GLN A 52 -12.95 3.97 -16.77
N CYS A 53 -12.77 3.94 -15.45
CA CYS A 53 -13.22 4.98 -14.54
C CYS A 53 -12.05 5.89 -14.19
N ALA A 54 -12.11 7.18 -14.57
CA ALA A 54 -11.04 8.13 -14.29
C ALA A 54 -10.89 8.39 -12.79
N LEU A 55 -9.66 8.49 -12.31
CA LEU A 55 -9.37 8.86 -10.94
C LEU A 55 -9.52 10.37 -10.77
N GLU A 56 -10.30 10.78 -9.75
CA GLU A 56 -10.59 12.20 -9.52
C GLU A 56 -9.33 12.99 -9.16
N GLY A 57 -9.08 14.06 -9.93
CA GLY A 57 -7.93 14.95 -9.70
C GLY A 57 -6.56 14.37 -10.07
N ASP A 58 -6.53 13.21 -10.71
CA ASP A 58 -5.27 12.57 -11.14
C ASP A 58 -4.65 13.29 -12.35
N SER A 59 -3.43 13.79 -12.18
CA SER A 59 -2.73 14.53 -13.24
C SER A 59 -2.12 13.64 -14.33
N LEU A 60 -1.99 12.35 -14.08
CA LEU A 60 -1.45 11.36 -15.02
C LEU A 60 -2.55 10.73 -15.89
N GLY A 61 -3.82 11.01 -15.58
CA GLY A 61 -4.97 10.45 -16.29
C GLY A 61 -5.15 8.94 -16.04
N ARG A 62 -4.70 8.45 -14.90
CA ARG A 62 -4.84 7.04 -14.49
C ARG A 62 -6.30 6.67 -14.30
N THR A 63 -6.62 5.41 -14.43
CA THR A 63 -7.99 4.92 -14.39
C THR A 63 -8.10 3.60 -13.63
N VAL A 64 -9.28 3.31 -13.12
CA VAL A 64 -9.66 1.94 -12.78
C VAL A 64 -10.24 1.30 -14.04
N VAL A 65 -9.64 0.22 -14.52
CA VAL A 65 -10.20 -0.57 -15.63
C VAL A 65 -11.12 -1.62 -15.04
N TYR A 66 -12.33 -1.74 -15.55
CA TYR A 66 -13.28 -2.73 -15.05
C TYR A 66 -14.00 -3.50 -16.16
N GLY A 67 -14.45 -4.71 -15.83
CA GLY A 67 -15.34 -5.50 -16.64
C GLY A 67 -16.32 -6.27 -15.76
N LEU A 68 -17.61 -6.20 -16.06
CA LEU A 68 -18.69 -6.88 -15.35
C LEU A 68 -19.39 -7.89 -16.25
N VAL A 69 -19.17 -9.18 -16.01
CA VAL A 69 -19.96 -10.24 -16.65
C VAL A 69 -21.18 -10.54 -15.77
N ARG A 70 -22.39 -10.41 -16.35
CA ARG A 70 -23.64 -10.60 -15.63
C ARG A 70 -24.29 -11.94 -15.97
N GLY A 71 -24.39 -12.80 -14.98
CA GLY A 71 -25.29 -13.96 -14.99
C GLY A 71 -26.61 -13.61 -14.29
N LYS A 72 -27.32 -14.62 -13.77
CA LYS A 72 -28.55 -14.45 -13.02
C LYS A 72 -28.29 -14.24 -11.52
N GLY A 73 -29.17 -13.45 -10.89
CA GLY A 73 -29.07 -13.14 -9.48
C GLY A 73 -28.19 -11.92 -9.19
N ALA A 74 -28.03 -11.61 -7.91
CA ALA A 74 -27.28 -10.45 -7.43
C ALA A 74 -25.85 -10.79 -6.98
N GLY A 75 -25.59 -12.05 -6.60
CA GLY A 75 -24.31 -12.52 -6.05
C GLY A 75 -23.16 -12.25 -7.01
N THR A 76 -22.07 -11.67 -6.49
CA THR A 76 -20.96 -11.20 -7.31
C THR A 76 -19.62 -11.54 -6.65
N VAL A 77 -18.74 -12.18 -7.40
CA VAL A 77 -17.32 -12.32 -7.05
C VAL A 77 -16.54 -11.20 -7.73
N VAL A 78 -15.64 -10.56 -6.99
CA VAL A 78 -14.74 -9.51 -7.50
C VAL A 78 -13.33 -10.08 -7.60
N LEU A 79 -12.68 -9.89 -8.75
CA LEU A 79 -11.25 -10.13 -8.94
C LEU A 79 -10.56 -8.78 -9.09
N THR A 80 -9.50 -8.53 -8.32
CA THR A 80 -8.77 -7.27 -8.37
C THR A 80 -7.27 -7.48 -8.42
N GLY A 81 -6.55 -6.43 -8.79
CA GLY A 81 -5.11 -6.33 -8.72
C GLY A 81 -4.59 -5.06 -9.38
N HIS A 82 -3.33 -4.71 -9.09
CA HIS A 82 -2.72 -3.50 -9.62
C HIS A 82 -1.91 -3.74 -10.89
N TYR A 83 -1.78 -2.69 -11.70
CA TYR A 83 -1.07 -2.75 -12.98
C TYR A 83 0.22 -1.92 -13.02
N ASP A 84 0.46 -1.12 -11.98
CA ASP A 84 1.73 -0.43 -11.81
C ASP A 84 2.82 -1.36 -11.26
N VAL A 85 4.06 -0.91 -11.32
CA VAL A 85 5.24 -1.64 -10.86
C VAL A 85 6.23 -0.66 -10.27
N VAL A 86 7.15 -1.12 -9.40
CA VAL A 86 8.28 -0.30 -8.94
C VAL A 86 9.30 -0.06 -10.06
N ASP A 87 10.25 0.87 -9.84
CA ASP A 87 11.31 1.16 -10.80
C ASP A 87 12.22 -0.05 -11.05
N THR A 88 13.17 0.13 -11.98
CA THR A 88 14.08 -0.93 -12.45
C THR A 88 15.54 -0.50 -12.39
N ASP A 89 15.89 0.38 -11.44
CA ASP A 89 17.25 0.91 -11.32
C ASP A 89 18.26 -0.18 -10.97
N GLU A 90 17.85 -1.20 -10.21
CA GLU A 90 18.65 -2.35 -9.83
C GLU A 90 19.05 -3.27 -11.00
N TYR A 91 18.33 -3.20 -12.13
CA TYR A 91 18.71 -3.93 -13.35
C TYR A 91 19.97 -3.35 -14.02
N GLY A 92 20.34 -2.10 -13.73
CA GLY A 92 21.50 -1.45 -14.31
C GLY A 92 21.55 -1.57 -15.85
N ARG A 93 22.62 -2.16 -16.39
CA ARG A 93 22.77 -2.35 -17.85
C ARG A 93 21.79 -3.33 -18.47
N PHE A 94 21.15 -4.17 -17.67
CA PHE A 94 20.17 -5.16 -18.10
C PHE A 94 18.72 -4.67 -18.04
N ARG A 95 18.50 -3.35 -17.88
CA ARG A 95 17.17 -2.75 -17.73
C ARG A 95 16.15 -3.20 -18.79
N ALA A 96 16.61 -3.49 -20.00
CA ALA A 96 15.71 -3.98 -21.06
C ALA A 96 15.08 -5.35 -20.72
N LEU A 97 15.75 -6.19 -19.94
CA LEU A 97 15.22 -7.49 -19.52
C LEU A 97 14.00 -7.35 -18.59
N ALA A 98 13.87 -6.22 -17.86
CA ALA A 98 12.75 -5.99 -16.98
C ALA A 98 11.40 -6.05 -17.71
N TYR A 99 11.37 -5.65 -18.97
CA TYR A 99 10.16 -5.50 -19.76
C TYR A 99 10.08 -6.44 -20.98
N ASP A 100 10.97 -7.42 -21.06
CA ASP A 100 10.98 -8.42 -22.12
C ASP A 100 11.23 -9.83 -21.55
N MET A 101 10.12 -10.52 -21.24
CA MET A 101 10.15 -11.88 -20.72
C MET A 101 10.83 -12.88 -21.66
N GLU A 102 10.78 -12.65 -22.99
CA GLU A 102 11.40 -13.54 -23.97
C GLU A 102 12.92 -13.37 -24.00
N ALA A 103 13.43 -12.15 -23.78
CA ALA A 103 14.86 -11.89 -23.78
C ALA A 103 15.61 -12.70 -22.70
N TRP A 104 14.98 -13.00 -21.57
CA TRP A 104 15.55 -13.87 -20.53
C TRP A 104 15.85 -15.29 -21.04
N LYS A 105 15.06 -15.80 -21.99
CA LYS A 105 15.23 -17.14 -22.58
C LYS A 105 16.35 -17.15 -23.64
N HIS A 106 16.70 -15.99 -24.18
CA HIS A 106 17.63 -15.86 -25.31
C HIS A 106 18.99 -15.28 -24.93
N ILE A 107 19.18 -14.84 -23.69
CA ILE A 107 20.46 -14.38 -23.21
C ILE A 107 21.44 -15.55 -23.07
N HIS A 108 22.66 -15.41 -23.60
CA HIS A 108 23.67 -16.47 -23.60
C HIS A 108 25.09 -15.92 -23.60
N GLY A 109 26.08 -16.83 -23.48
CA GLY A 109 27.49 -16.48 -23.52
C GLY A 109 27.92 -15.57 -22.35
N GLU A 110 28.79 -14.61 -22.63
CA GLU A 110 29.33 -13.68 -21.63
C GLU A 110 28.25 -12.81 -20.96
N GLU A 111 27.20 -12.46 -21.68
CA GLU A 111 26.09 -11.70 -21.13
C GLU A 111 25.29 -12.50 -20.09
N LEU A 112 25.06 -13.79 -20.33
CA LEU A 112 24.42 -14.67 -19.35
C LEU A 112 25.26 -14.82 -18.09
N GLU A 113 26.59 -15.01 -18.22
CA GLU A 113 27.46 -15.12 -17.05
C GLU A 113 27.54 -13.81 -16.26
N ALA A 114 27.51 -12.67 -16.94
CA ALA A 114 27.45 -11.37 -16.28
C ALA A 114 26.10 -11.16 -15.57
N LEU A 115 24.99 -11.55 -16.18
CA LEU A 115 23.66 -11.52 -15.55
C LEU A 115 23.64 -12.43 -14.31
N LYS A 116 24.08 -13.68 -14.43
CA LYS A 116 24.14 -14.63 -13.33
C LYS A 116 24.98 -14.13 -12.14
N SER A 117 26.04 -13.34 -12.41
CA SER A 117 26.87 -12.77 -11.34
C SER A 117 26.09 -11.76 -10.46
N MET A 118 25.01 -11.18 -10.97
CA MET A 118 24.13 -10.23 -10.24
C MET A 118 22.96 -10.94 -9.53
N LEU A 119 22.63 -12.16 -9.93
CA LEU A 119 21.50 -12.90 -9.37
C LEU A 119 21.93 -13.71 -8.12
N PRO A 120 21.06 -13.86 -7.11
CA PRO A 120 21.25 -14.81 -6.02
C PRO A 120 21.24 -16.25 -6.56
N GLN A 121 21.85 -17.19 -5.80
CA GLN A 121 21.97 -18.59 -6.25
C GLN A 121 20.63 -19.21 -6.61
N GLU A 122 19.60 -19.01 -5.77
CA GLU A 122 18.26 -19.55 -6.00
C GLU A 122 17.66 -19.06 -7.34
N ALA A 123 17.84 -17.78 -7.67
CA ALA A 123 17.34 -17.25 -8.94
C ALA A 123 18.11 -17.81 -10.15
N ARG A 124 19.41 -18.11 -10.00
CA ARG A 124 20.20 -18.79 -11.04
C ARG A 124 19.71 -20.21 -11.29
N ASP A 125 19.38 -20.93 -10.22
CA ASP A 125 18.88 -22.30 -10.30
C ASP A 125 17.47 -22.31 -10.93
N ASP A 126 16.60 -21.36 -10.53
CA ASP A 126 15.28 -21.17 -11.11
C ASP A 126 15.36 -20.77 -12.60
N LEU A 127 16.28 -19.90 -12.99
CA LEU A 127 16.52 -19.55 -14.40
C LEU A 127 16.98 -20.76 -15.22
N ALA A 128 17.85 -21.59 -14.65
CA ALA A 128 18.36 -22.79 -15.32
C ALA A 128 17.30 -23.89 -15.45
N SER A 129 16.33 -23.96 -14.55
CA SER A 129 15.23 -24.94 -14.59
C SER A 129 14.29 -24.73 -15.78
N GLY A 130 14.11 -23.47 -16.21
CA GLY A 130 13.12 -23.09 -17.23
C GLY A 130 11.67 -23.12 -16.75
N GLU A 131 11.43 -23.33 -15.44
CA GLU A 131 10.09 -23.39 -14.82
C GLU A 131 9.58 -22.02 -14.37
N TRP A 132 10.40 -20.98 -14.50
CA TRP A 132 10.11 -19.63 -14.03
C TRP A 132 10.14 -18.61 -15.15
N LEU A 133 9.21 -17.67 -15.09
CA LEU A 133 9.17 -16.50 -15.99
C LEU A 133 9.73 -15.30 -15.22
N PHE A 134 10.71 -14.61 -15.80
CA PHE A 134 11.40 -13.48 -15.23
C PHE A 134 10.96 -12.17 -15.87
N GLY A 135 10.94 -11.09 -15.11
CA GLY A 135 10.65 -9.73 -15.55
C GLY A 135 10.01 -8.90 -14.45
N ARG A 136 10.01 -7.58 -14.59
CA ARG A 136 9.34 -6.68 -13.66
C ARG A 136 7.81 -6.79 -13.80
N GLY A 137 7.11 -7.01 -12.68
CA GLY A 137 5.66 -7.15 -12.65
C GLY A 137 5.16 -8.53 -13.08
N VAL A 138 6.03 -9.49 -13.45
CA VAL A 138 5.58 -10.86 -13.76
C VAL A 138 4.98 -11.53 -12.53
N ASN A 139 5.49 -11.20 -11.35
CA ASN A 139 5.03 -11.65 -10.06
C ASN A 139 4.10 -10.62 -9.43
N ASP A 140 4.54 -9.39 -9.31
CA ASP A 140 3.92 -8.31 -8.57
C ASP A 140 3.48 -7.19 -9.54
N MET A 141 2.13 -7.13 -9.97
CA MET A 141 1.28 -8.34 -9.94
C MET A 141 0.57 -8.58 -11.30
N LYS A 142 1.23 -8.22 -12.43
CA LYS A 142 0.63 -8.40 -13.79
C LYS A 142 0.33 -9.88 -14.09
N GLY A 143 1.04 -10.82 -13.42
CA GLY A 143 0.74 -12.24 -13.47
C GLY A 143 -0.68 -12.55 -13.00
N GLY A 144 -1.05 -12.05 -11.84
CA GLY A 144 -2.41 -12.16 -11.30
C GLY A 144 -3.45 -11.53 -12.21
N LEU A 145 -3.20 -10.31 -12.70
CA LEU A 145 -4.12 -9.64 -13.64
C LEU A 145 -4.33 -10.43 -14.93
N SER A 146 -3.28 -11.10 -15.44
CA SER A 146 -3.40 -11.95 -16.65
C SER A 146 -4.33 -13.14 -16.42
N ILE A 147 -4.30 -13.73 -15.22
CA ILE A 147 -5.26 -14.76 -14.80
C ILE A 147 -6.67 -14.17 -14.75
N GLY A 148 -6.84 -13.01 -14.10
CA GLY A 148 -8.13 -12.33 -13.99
C GLY A 148 -8.78 -12.09 -15.34
N LEU A 149 -8.03 -11.58 -16.33
CA LEU A 149 -8.51 -11.36 -17.69
C LEU A 149 -8.94 -12.66 -18.38
N ALA A 150 -8.22 -13.76 -18.18
CA ALA A 150 -8.57 -15.06 -18.77
C ALA A 150 -9.82 -15.67 -18.12
N ILE A 151 -9.97 -15.52 -16.81
CA ILE A 151 -11.15 -15.95 -16.05
C ILE A 151 -12.39 -15.15 -16.47
N MET A 152 -12.24 -13.83 -16.72
CA MET A 152 -13.32 -13.00 -17.27
C MET A 152 -13.81 -13.51 -18.63
N ASP A 153 -12.89 -13.84 -19.53
CA ASP A 153 -13.24 -14.39 -20.85
C ASP A 153 -13.95 -15.74 -20.73
N TRP A 154 -13.41 -16.65 -19.92
CA TRP A 154 -14.05 -17.94 -19.63
C TRP A 154 -15.49 -17.77 -19.11
N PHE A 155 -15.69 -16.95 -18.08
CA PHE A 155 -17.01 -16.76 -17.46
C PHE A 155 -17.97 -16.05 -18.43
N GLY A 156 -17.47 -15.07 -19.19
CA GLY A 156 -18.24 -14.39 -20.23
C GLY A 156 -18.72 -15.33 -21.32
N GLN A 157 -17.88 -16.25 -21.81
CA GLN A 157 -18.26 -17.28 -22.77
C GLN A 157 -19.29 -18.25 -22.18
N LYS A 158 -19.11 -18.68 -20.92
CA LYS A 158 -20.06 -19.53 -20.21
C LYS A 158 -21.45 -18.89 -20.12
N VAL A 159 -21.54 -17.60 -19.76
CA VAL A 159 -22.81 -16.88 -19.71
C VAL A 159 -23.45 -16.72 -21.08
N LEU A 160 -22.67 -16.51 -22.14
CA LEU A 160 -23.19 -16.43 -23.51
C LEU A 160 -23.75 -17.77 -24.00
N GLU A 161 -23.11 -18.87 -23.63
CA GLU A 161 -23.55 -20.24 -24.02
C GLU A 161 -24.70 -20.72 -23.15
N TYR A 162 -24.67 -20.41 -21.85
CA TYR A 162 -25.68 -20.82 -20.86
C TYR A 162 -26.28 -19.58 -20.16
N PRO A 163 -27.32 -18.94 -20.72
CA PRO A 163 -27.89 -17.71 -20.17
C PRO A 163 -28.53 -17.87 -18.78
N GLU A 164 -28.72 -19.12 -18.31
CA GLU A 164 -29.19 -19.43 -16.96
C GLU A 164 -28.06 -19.48 -15.91
N THR A 165 -26.81 -19.23 -16.31
CA THR A 165 -25.68 -19.20 -15.40
C THR A 165 -25.92 -18.20 -14.27
N THR A 166 -25.80 -18.66 -13.02
CA THR A 166 -25.99 -17.83 -11.81
C THR A 166 -24.72 -17.09 -11.46
N GLY A 167 -24.88 -15.95 -10.78
CA GLY A 167 -23.81 -15.10 -10.27
C GLY A 167 -23.23 -14.13 -11.31
N ASN A 168 -22.50 -13.16 -10.81
CA ASN A 168 -21.81 -12.13 -11.61
C ASN A 168 -20.31 -12.15 -11.29
N LEU A 169 -19.49 -11.82 -12.28
CA LEU A 169 -18.04 -11.69 -12.09
C LEU A 169 -17.62 -10.27 -12.46
N LEU A 170 -17.02 -9.57 -11.51
CA LEU A 170 -16.46 -8.24 -11.67
C LEU A 170 -14.94 -8.33 -11.62
N PHE A 171 -14.27 -7.78 -12.62
CA PHE A 171 -12.83 -7.59 -12.64
C PHE A 171 -12.52 -6.11 -12.50
N ALA A 172 -11.49 -5.76 -11.71
CA ALA A 172 -10.98 -4.40 -11.60
C ALA A 172 -9.45 -4.42 -11.59
N ALA A 173 -8.83 -3.69 -12.51
CA ALA A 173 -7.39 -3.44 -12.49
C ALA A 173 -7.15 -1.99 -12.07
N VAL A 174 -6.30 -1.78 -11.06
CA VAL A 174 -6.11 -0.51 -10.38
C VAL A 174 -4.70 0.04 -10.54
N ALA A 175 -4.54 1.34 -10.34
CA ALA A 175 -3.28 2.09 -10.43
C ALA A 175 -2.65 2.32 -9.07
N ASP A 176 -1.33 2.60 -9.05
CA ASP A 176 -0.67 3.30 -7.94
C ASP A 176 -0.65 2.51 -6.62
N GLU A 177 -0.76 1.18 -6.66
CA GLU A 177 -0.72 0.36 -5.44
C GLU A 177 0.64 0.49 -4.77
N GLU A 178 1.70 0.42 -5.53
CA GLU A 178 3.09 0.50 -5.12
C GLU A 178 3.50 1.85 -4.47
N ALA A 179 2.60 2.83 -4.51
CA ALA A 179 2.86 4.15 -3.93
C ALA A 179 1.77 4.60 -2.95
N TYR A 180 0.57 4.94 -3.46
CA TYR A 180 -0.48 5.56 -2.63
C TYR A 180 -1.88 4.95 -2.83
N SER A 181 -2.01 3.87 -3.58
CA SER A 181 -3.26 3.16 -3.93
C SER A 181 -4.37 4.09 -4.41
N ALA A 182 -4.03 5.06 -5.27
CA ALA A 182 -5.02 5.96 -5.84
C ALA A 182 -6.11 5.18 -6.60
N GLY A 183 -5.72 4.09 -7.27
CA GLY A 183 -6.61 3.21 -8.01
C GLY A 183 -7.65 2.55 -7.13
N MET A 184 -7.26 1.87 -6.05
CA MET A 184 -8.22 1.19 -5.17
C MET A 184 -9.09 2.18 -4.40
N ARG A 185 -8.54 3.35 -3.99
CA ARG A 185 -9.36 4.43 -3.41
C ARG A 185 -10.46 4.91 -4.35
N GLY A 186 -10.21 4.94 -5.67
CA GLY A 186 -11.23 5.22 -6.69
C GLY A 186 -12.15 4.04 -6.98
N ALA A 187 -11.62 2.81 -6.96
CA ALA A 187 -12.38 1.59 -7.25
C ALA A 187 -13.52 1.35 -6.26
N VAL A 188 -13.33 1.69 -4.98
CA VAL A 188 -14.39 1.53 -3.95
C VAL A 188 -15.65 2.34 -4.32
N SER A 189 -15.48 3.58 -4.79
CA SER A 189 -16.60 4.41 -5.26
C SER A 189 -17.23 3.84 -6.54
N LEU A 190 -16.44 3.30 -7.47
CA LEU A 190 -16.92 2.59 -8.66
C LEU A 190 -17.76 1.37 -8.26
N PHE A 191 -17.28 0.55 -7.33
CA PHE A 191 -18.00 -0.65 -6.87
C PHE A 191 -19.34 -0.29 -6.24
N THR A 192 -19.40 0.78 -5.44
CA THR A 192 -20.66 1.30 -4.89
C THR A 192 -21.62 1.73 -6.01
N GLY A 193 -21.12 2.43 -7.02
CA GLY A 193 -21.91 2.83 -8.19
C GLY A 193 -22.46 1.62 -8.97
N LEU A 194 -21.63 0.63 -9.28
CA LEU A 194 -22.03 -0.59 -9.99
C LEU A 194 -23.05 -1.41 -9.17
N ARG A 195 -22.89 -1.48 -7.83
CA ARG A 195 -23.87 -2.11 -6.95
C ARG A 195 -25.24 -1.47 -7.10
N GLN A 196 -25.31 -0.15 -7.07
CA GLN A 196 -26.57 0.59 -7.18
C GLN A 196 -27.21 0.45 -8.57
N GLU A 197 -26.39 0.56 -9.62
CA GLU A 197 -26.86 0.52 -11.01
C GLU A 197 -27.39 -0.88 -11.41
N TYR A 198 -26.69 -1.95 -10.99
CA TYR A 198 -26.98 -3.31 -11.42
C TYR A 198 -27.60 -4.19 -10.34
N GLY A 199 -27.81 -3.68 -9.12
CA GLY A 199 -28.38 -4.43 -8.00
C GLY A 199 -27.47 -5.57 -7.51
N LEU A 200 -26.16 -5.32 -7.46
CA LEU A 200 -25.17 -6.35 -7.11
C LEU A 200 -25.07 -6.54 -5.59
N THR A 201 -24.74 -7.77 -5.18
CA THR A 201 -24.27 -8.12 -3.83
C THR A 201 -22.86 -8.67 -3.95
N TYR A 202 -21.89 -8.04 -3.30
CA TYR A 202 -20.51 -8.54 -3.31
C TYR A 202 -20.33 -9.64 -2.26
N ASP A 203 -20.17 -10.88 -2.71
CA ASP A 203 -20.06 -12.06 -1.85
C ASP A 203 -18.61 -12.36 -1.47
N CYS A 204 -17.66 -11.98 -2.33
CA CYS A 204 -16.24 -12.18 -2.13
C CYS A 204 -15.43 -11.26 -3.04
N LEU A 205 -14.25 -10.81 -2.55
CA LEU A 205 -13.20 -10.24 -3.38
C LEU A 205 -11.96 -11.13 -3.28
N VAL A 206 -11.36 -11.43 -4.43
CA VAL A 206 -10.05 -12.08 -4.53
C VAL A 206 -9.06 -11.08 -5.10
N ASP A 207 -8.08 -10.71 -4.28
CA ASP A 207 -6.92 -9.96 -4.70
C ASP A 207 -5.90 -10.94 -5.29
N LEU A 208 -5.55 -10.72 -6.55
CA LEU A 208 -4.72 -11.66 -7.33
C LEU A 208 -3.22 -11.45 -7.13
N GLU A 209 -2.86 -10.81 -6.02
CA GLU A 209 -1.48 -10.65 -5.56
C GLU A 209 -0.75 -11.98 -5.43
N PRO A 210 0.58 -11.99 -5.61
CA PRO A 210 1.35 -13.23 -5.57
C PRO A 210 1.24 -13.95 -4.23
N SER A 211 1.20 -15.26 -4.30
CA SER A 211 1.25 -16.13 -3.15
C SER A 211 2.67 -16.62 -2.90
N PHE A 212 3.07 -16.67 -1.63
CA PHE A 212 4.35 -17.27 -1.24
C PHE A 212 4.19 -18.76 -0.98
N ASN A 213 5.26 -19.53 -1.27
CA ASN A 213 5.33 -20.94 -0.89
C ASN A 213 6.07 -21.05 0.45
N GLU A 214 5.38 -21.46 1.49
CA GLU A 214 5.97 -21.69 2.81
C GLU A 214 5.71 -23.12 3.26
N GLY A 215 6.80 -23.83 3.62
CA GLY A 215 6.70 -25.22 4.04
C GLY A 215 6.09 -26.15 2.99
N GLY A 216 6.27 -25.86 1.71
CA GLY A 216 5.72 -26.61 0.59
C GLY A 216 4.24 -26.34 0.30
N LYS A 217 3.65 -25.31 0.91
CA LYS A 217 2.26 -24.92 0.69
C LYS A 217 2.18 -23.51 0.15
N GLN A 218 1.39 -23.31 -0.90
CA GLN A 218 1.00 -21.99 -1.39
C GLN A 218 0.07 -21.33 -0.36
N GLN A 219 0.39 -20.12 0.06
CA GLN A 219 -0.34 -19.41 1.12
C GLN A 219 -1.56 -18.68 0.56
N VAL A 220 -2.62 -18.63 1.37
CA VAL A 220 -3.81 -17.81 1.15
C VAL A 220 -3.93 -16.88 2.35
N TYR A 221 -4.06 -15.58 2.11
CA TYR A 221 -4.18 -14.60 3.17
C TYR A 221 -5.63 -14.13 3.26
N ILE A 222 -6.18 -14.05 4.48
CA ILE A 222 -7.55 -13.59 4.74
C ILE A 222 -7.61 -12.19 5.34
N GLY A 223 -6.50 -11.48 5.33
CA GLY A 223 -6.36 -10.13 5.83
C GLY A 223 -5.09 -9.45 5.34
N SER A 224 -4.99 -8.16 5.56
CA SER A 224 -3.84 -7.30 5.27
C SER A 224 -3.50 -6.42 6.46
N VAL A 225 -2.20 -6.19 6.68
CA VAL A 225 -1.75 -5.26 7.72
C VAL A 225 -2.20 -3.83 7.42
N GLY A 226 -2.43 -3.06 8.49
CA GLY A 226 -2.54 -1.61 8.37
C GLY A 226 -1.17 -0.95 8.29
N LYS A 227 -1.13 0.25 7.70
CA LYS A 227 0.08 1.08 7.64
C LYS A 227 -0.22 2.51 8.06
N THR A 228 0.63 3.02 8.93
CA THR A 228 0.74 4.44 9.23
C THR A 228 2.15 4.93 8.92
N MET A 229 2.28 6.20 8.56
CA MET A 229 3.58 6.81 8.30
C MET A 229 3.79 8.02 9.23
N PRO A 230 4.27 7.80 10.46
CA PRO A 230 4.65 8.90 11.34
C PRO A 230 5.74 9.77 10.72
N ALA A 231 5.51 11.07 10.71
CA ALA A 231 6.46 12.11 10.33
C ALA A 231 6.87 12.91 11.58
N VAL A 232 8.15 13.13 11.75
CA VAL A 232 8.73 13.78 12.94
C VAL A 232 9.53 14.99 12.50
N LEU A 233 9.23 16.15 13.07
CA LEU A 233 9.98 17.40 12.92
C LEU A 233 10.53 17.84 14.28
N VAL A 234 11.83 18.00 14.39
CA VAL A 234 12.49 18.51 15.59
C VAL A 234 13.01 19.92 15.34
N GLN A 235 12.68 20.84 16.22
CA GLN A 235 13.33 22.13 16.38
C GLN A 235 14.23 22.10 17.59
N GLY A 236 15.49 22.43 17.42
CA GLY A 236 16.48 22.60 18.48
C GLY A 236 16.70 24.06 18.82
N ALA A 237 17.97 24.41 19.10
CA ALA A 237 18.40 25.79 19.36
C ALA A 237 19.66 26.08 18.52
N LYS A 238 19.60 27.15 17.73
CA LYS A 238 20.71 27.55 16.86
C LYS A 238 21.86 28.19 17.68
N ALA A 239 23.08 27.79 17.37
CA ALA A 239 24.30 28.39 17.87
C ALA A 239 25.41 28.30 16.80
N HIS A 240 26.47 29.08 16.95
CA HIS A 240 27.67 28.88 16.14
C HIS A 240 28.34 27.55 16.52
N VAL A 241 28.95 26.84 15.57
CA VAL A 241 29.53 25.52 15.83
C VAL A 241 30.62 25.50 16.89
N VAL A 242 31.34 26.60 17.06
CA VAL A 242 32.35 26.74 18.14
C VAL A 242 31.72 26.81 19.53
N GLU A 243 30.44 27.16 19.63
CA GLU A 243 29.63 27.22 20.84
C GLU A 243 28.57 26.10 20.83
N CYS A 244 28.93 24.91 20.36
CA CYS A 244 28.01 23.81 20.09
C CYS A 244 27.17 23.41 21.31
N PHE A 245 27.65 23.62 22.54
CA PHE A 245 26.92 23.32 23.75
C PHE A 245 25.92 24.43 24.14
N HIS A 246 25.99 25.65 23.58
CA HIS A 246 24.94 26.68 23.71
C HIS A 246 23.74 26.38 22.81
N GLY A 247 23.94 25.62 21.74
CA GLY A 247 22.88 25.16 20.84
C GLY A 247 22.30 23.81 21.25
N LEU A 248 21.20 23.44 20.62
CA LEU A 248 20.64 22.08 20.65
C LEU A 248 20.51 21.58 19.22
N ASN A 249 21.32 20.59 18.86
CA ASN A 249 21.31 20.04 17.52
C ASN A 249 20.06 19.20 17.29
N ALA A 250 19.17 19.67 16.41
CA ALA A 250 17.95 18.97 16.06
C ALA A 250 18.19 17.56 15.48
N ILE A 251 19.28 17.38 14.71
CA ILE A 251 19.68 16.05 14.19
C ILE A 251 19.98 15.10 15.34
N GLY A 252 20.65 15.57 16.39
CA GLY A 252 20.99 14.75 17.55
C GLY A 252 19.76 14.22 18.28
N VAL A 253 18.75 15.08 18.52
CA VAL A 253 17.48 14.65 19.11
C VAL A 253 16.72 13.70 18.21
N LEU A 254 16.68 13.97 16.89
CA LEU A 254 16.02 13.10 15.92
C LEU A 254 16.74 11.74 15.79
N ALA A 255 18.06 11.71 15.94
CA ALA A 255 18.83 10.46 15.97
C ALA A 255 18.51 9.61 17.21
N GLU A 256 18.30 10.22 18.38
CA GLU A 256 17.82 9.50 19.57
C GLU A 256 16.40 8.93 19.34
N MET A 257 15.53 9.66 18.65
CA MET A 257 14.20 9.16 18.25
C MET A 257 14.31 8.00 17.27
N PHE A 258 15.19 8.10 16.27
CA PHE A 258 15.50 7.01 15.35
C PHE A 258 15.97 5.76 16.12
N MET A 259 16.97 5.89 17.00
CA MET A 259 17.49 4.76 17.78
C MET A 259 16.45 4.13 18.72
N ALA A 260 15.45 4.90 19.14
CA ALA A 260 14.38 4.42 20.01
C ALA A 260 13.24 3.73 19.25
N THR A 261 13.13 3.93 17.94
CA THR A 261 11.98 3.46 17.17
C THR A 261 12.35 2.55 16.00
N GLU A 262 13.54 2.70 15.39
CA GLU A 262 14.00 1.83 14.30
C GLU A 262 14.11 0.39 14.77
N LEU A 263 13.42 -0.52 14.06
CA LEU A 263 13.35 -1.95 14.37
C LEU A 263 12.91 -2.26 15.81
N ALA A 264 12.20 -1.33 16.46
CA ALA A 264 11.80 -1.48 17.87
C ALA A 264 10.66 -2.50 18.01
N PRO A 265 10.88 -3.64 18.70
CA PRO A 265 9.90 -4.73 18.78
C PRO A 265 8.64 -4.36 19.56
N GLU A 266 8.68 -3.30 20.38
CA GLU A 266 7.52 -2.82 21.13
C GLU A 266 6.41 -2.23 20.24
N PHE A 267 6.73 -1.88 18.99
CA PHE A 267 5.75 -1.46 17.99
C PHE A 267 5.24 -2.62 17.14
N SER A 268 5.95 -3.75 17.12
CA SER A 268 5.49 -4.97 16.46
C SER A 268 4.28 -5.55 17.19
N GLU A 269 3.36 -6.13 16.43
CA GLU A 269 2.18 -6.82 16.95
C GLU A 269 2.25 -8.32 16.62
N THR A 270 1.57 -9.11 17.43
CA THR A 270 1.45 -10.56 17.20
C THR A 270 -0.03 -10.94 17.19
N PHE A 271 -0.43 -11.70 16.18
CA PHE A 271 -1.78 -12.25 16.06
C PHE A 271 -1.69 -13.73 15.68
N GLU A 272 -2.19 -14.63 16.54
CA GLU A 272 -2.19 -16.09 16.32
C GLU A 272 -0.85 -16.67 15.83
N GLY A 273 0.25 -16.14 16.34
CA GLY A 273 1.62 -16.57 15.99
C GLY A 273 2.21 -15.88 14.74
N GLU A 274 1.46 -15.03 14.06
CA GLU A 274 1.97 -14.15 13.00
C GLU A 274 2.48 -12.85 13.61
N HIS A 275 3.60 -12.34 13.08
CA HIS A 275 4.27 -11.16 13.60
C HIS A 275 4.27 -10.06 12.55
N CYS A 276 3.82 -8.88 12.96
CA CYS A 276 3.96 -7.67 12.17
C CYS A 276 5.41 -7.17 12.22
N PRO A 277 6.02 -6.79 11.09
CA PRO A 277 7.35 -6.19 11.09
C PRO A 277 7.44 -4.94 11.98
N PRO A 278 8.59 -4.70 12.64
CA PRO A 278 8.80 -3.48 13.40
C PRO A 278 8.93 -2.26 12.49
N PRO A 279 8.89 -1.03 13.06
CA PRO A 279 9.03 0.21 12.29
C PRO A 279 10.33 0.29 11.52
N THR A 280 10.28 0.95 10.36
CA THR A 280 11.45 1.24 9.53
C THR A 280 11.42 2.70 9.09
N TRP A 281 12.52 3.43 9.33
CA TRP A 281 12.68 4.80 8.87
C TRP A 281 13.07 4.84 7.38
N PHE A 282 12.40 5.72 6.64
CA PHE A 282 12.67 5.93 5.22
C PHE A 282 13.47 7.21 4.95
N ASN A 283 13.44 8.17 5.88
CA ASN A 283 14.16 9.42 5.72
C ASN A 283 14.55 10.00 7.09
N LEU A 284 15.75 10.56 7.18
CA LEU A 284 16.23 11.31 8.33
C LEU A 284 17.27 12.32 7.83
N ARG A 285 16.96 13.63 7.91
CA ARG A 285 17.88 14.68 7.48
C ARG A 285 17.63 16.02 8.18
N ASP A 286 18.59 16.94 8.06
CA ASP A 286 18.37 18.33 8.43
C ASP A 286 17.40 19.05 7.46
N ARG A 287 16.95 20.23 7.89
CA ARG A 287 16.06 21.10 7.10
C ARG A 287 16.78 22.34 6.55
N LYS A 288 18.10 22.33 6.50
CA LYS A 288 18.88 23.40 5.90
C LYS A 288 18.86 23.31 4.38
N TYR A 289 18.66 24.43 3.73
CA TYR A 289 18.77 24.54 2.26
C TYR A 289 20.18 24.92 1.79
N GLY A 290 21.07 25.35 2.71
CA GLY A 290 22.44 25.74 2.37
C GLY A 290 23.41 25.48 3.51
N TYR A 291 24.71 25.47 3.19
CA TYR A 291 25.77 25.31 4.18
C TYR A 291 25.99 26.61 4.95
N ASP A 292 26.00 26.52 6.27
CA ASP A 292 26.55 27.53 7.19
C ASP A 292 27.22 26.84 8.40
N VAL A 293 28.01 27.57 9.18
CA VAL A 293 28.75 27.07 10.35
C VAL A 293 27.89 27.09 11.64
N SER A 294 26.59 26.83 11.53
CA SER A 294 25.67 26.81 12.69
C SER A 294 25.20 25.40 13.00
N VAL A 295 24.95 25.13 14.27
CA VAL A 295 24.22 23.96 14.75
C VAL A 295 22.85 23.89 14.02
N PRO A 296 22.46 22.74 13.42
CA PRO A 296 21.19 22.59 12.74
C PRO A 296 20.00 22.91 13.65
N LEU A 297 19.21 23.91 13.24
CA LEU A 297 18.03 24.34 13.97
C LEU A 297 16.89 23.33 13.88
N ARG A 298 16.69 22.76 12.69
CA ARG A 298 15.61 21.80 12.41
C ARG A 298 16.12 20.56 11.71
N ALA A 299 15.52 19.43 12.06
CA ALA A 299 15.71 18.14 11.39
C ALA A 299 14.37 17.43 11.34
N ALA A 300 14.17 16.63 10.29
CA ALA A 300 12.93 15.91 10.11
C ALA A 300 13.16 14.55 9.43
N GLY A 301 12.20 13.67 9.58
CA GLY A 301 12.17 12.38 8.93
C GLY A 301 10.81 11.72 9.05
N TYR A 302 10.67 10.55 8.44
CA TYR A 302 9.46 9.76 8.51
C TYR A 302 9.78 8.26 8.45
N MET A 303 8.87 7.46 9.00
CA MET A 303 9.00 6.01 9.10
C MET A 303 7.73 5.32 8.65
N SER A 304 7.83 4.05 8.27
CA SER A 304 6.71 3.14 8.06
C SER A 304 6.46 2.35 9.34
N MET A 305 5.21 2.27 9.75
CA MET A 305 4.75 1.44 10.86
C MET A 305 3.60 0.59 10.39
N LEU A 306 3.76 -0.73 10.50
CA LEU A 306 2.72 -1.71 10.19
C LEU A 306 2.05 -2.18 11.48
N GLY A 307 0.80 -2.61 11.41
CA GLY A 307 0.07 -3.07 12.58
C GLY A 307 -1.19 -3.86 12.23
N PHE A 308 -1.66 -4.68 13.19
CA PHE A 308 -2.89 -5.44 13.05
C PHE A 308 -4.09 -4.77 13.71
N SER A 309 -3.85 -4.01 14.80
CA SER A 309 -4.93 -3.52 15.65
C SER A 309 -4.65 -2.22 16.39
N LYS A 310 -3.40 -1.75 16.43
CA LYS A 310 -3.07 -0.49 17.10
C LYS A 310 -3.73 0.68 16.39
N THR A 311 -4.40 1.53 17.17
CA THR A 311 -4.99 2.76 16.66
C THR A 311 -3.94 3.85 16.46
N THR A 312 -4.22 4.82 15.58
CA THR A 312 -3.33 5.99 15.38
C THR A 312 -3.14 6.79 16.67
N SER A 313 -4.16 6.87 17.54
CA SER A 313 -4.03 7.47 18.88
C SER A 313 -3.03 6.73 19.76
N GLN A 314 -3.07 5.39 19.80
CA GLN A 314 -2.12 4.60 20.58
C GLN A 314 -0.69 4.74 20.04
N VAL A 315 -0.52 4.77 18.72
CA VAL A 315 0.76 5.02 18.06
C VAL A 315 1.27 6.41 18.42
N MET A 316 0.42 7.45 18.33
CA MET A 316 0.78 8.84 18.64
C MET A 316 1.25 8.98 20.10
N GLU A 317 0.50 8.46 21.07
CA GLU A 317 0.88 8.53 22.49
C GLU A 317 2.24 7.86 22.76
N ARG A 318 2.48 6.72 22.11
CA ARG A 318 3.77 6.03 22.25
C ARG A 318 4.92 6.83 21.65
N LEU A 319 4.70 7.42 20.48
CA LEU A 319 5.70 8.26 19.82
C LEU A 319 5.98 9.55 20.63
N LYS A 320 4.96 10.15 21.26
CA LYS A 320 5.15 11.29 22.17
C LYS A 320 6.03 10.92 23.37
N GLU A 321 5.82 9.74 23.94
CA GLU A 321 6.68 9.23 25.01
C GLU A 321 8.14 9.06 24.53
N MET A 322 8.33 8.43 23.36
CA MET A 322 9.66 8.28 22.76
C MET A 322 10.31 9.65 22.48
N GLY A 323 9.54 10.61 22.00
CA GLY A 323 10.03 11.97 21.76
C GLY A 323 10.55 12.66 23.04
N ARG A 324 9.81 12.57 24.16
CA ARG A 324 10.27 13.09 25.46
C ARG A 324 11.55 12.41 25.93
N ARG A 325 11.60 11.08 25.80
CA ARG A 325 12.81 10.29 26.13
C ARG A 325 14.00 10.68 25.26
N SER A 326 13.77 10.93 23.96
CA SER A 326 14.83 11.35 23.03
C SER A 326 15.43 12.70 23.42
N PHE A 327 14.62 13.67 23.79
CA PHE A 327 15.13 14.93 24.35
C PHE A 327 15.92 14.70 25.63
N ALA A 328 15.39 13.92 26.57
CA ALA A 328 16.08 13.66 27.85
C ALA A 328 17.41 12.92 27.64
N SER A 329 17.45 11.91 26.75
CA SER A 329 18.67 11.18 26.39
C SER A 329 19.73 12.10 25.79
N TYR A 330 19.33 12.93 24.81
CA TYR A 330 20.25 13.84 24.15
C TYR A 330 20.78 14.91 25.10
N MET A 331 19.95 15.50 25.97
CA MET A 331 20.37 16.45 27.00
C MET A 331 21.36 15.84 27.98
N LYS A 332 21.09 14.62 28.48
CA LYS A 332 22.02 13.88 29.34
C LYS A 332 23.37 13.64 28.67
N ARG A 333 23.36 13.31 27.37
CA ARG A 333 24.56 13.16 26.55
C ARG A 333 25.34 14.48 26.47
N MET A 334 24.67 15.60 26.20
CA MET A 334 25.27 16.92 26.13
C MET A 334 25.94 17.30 27.48
N GLU A 335 25.25 17.10 28.60
CA GLU A 335 25.80 17.32 29.94
C GLU A 335 27.09 16.50 30.17
N SER A 336 27.04 15.23 29.84
CA SER A 336 28.19 14.33 30.00
C SER A 336 29.39 14.75 29.14
N GLN A 337 29.17 15.18 27.91
CA GLN A 337 30.22 15.59 26.99
C GLN A 337 30.78 16.98 27.38
N GLU A 338 29.92 17.91 27.78
CA GLU A 338 30.36 19.21 28.27
C GLU A 338 31.28 19.09 29.51
N ALA A 339 30.90 18.21 30.44
CA ALA A 339 31.72 17.93 31.62
C ALA A 339 33.12 17.39 31.30
N LEU A 340 33.27 16.66 30.21
CA LEU A 340 34.56 16.14 29.70
C LEU A 340 35.37 17.24 29.00
N VAL A 341 34.71 18.01 28.13
CA VAL A 341 35.35 19.10 27.34
C VAL A 341 35.66 20.31 28.19
N ARG A 342 34.84 20.57 29.23
CA ARG A 342 34.92 21.72 30.13
C ARG A 342 34.93 23.05 29.39
N SER A 343 34.03 23.20 28.42
CA SER A 343 33.94 24.41 27.61
C SER A 343 33.42 25.62 28.38
N GLY A 344 32.77 25.40 29.51
CA GLY A 344 32.11 26.45 30.32
C GLY A 344 30.83 26.96 29.69
N ASN A 345 30.30 26.30 28.67
CA ASN A 345 29.06 26.69 28.01
C ASN A 345 27.84 26.38 28.90
N ILE A 346 26.85 27.28 28.85
CA ILE A 346 25.55 27.03 29.48
C ILE A 346 24.68 26.25 28.50
N LEU A 347 24.28 25.05 28.89
CA LEU A 347 23.42 24.21 28.09
C LEU A 347 22.02 24.80 27.90
N PRO A 348 21.37 24.59 26.75
CA PRO A 348 19.99 25.01 26.54
C PRO A 348 19.05 24.26 27.49
N LYS A 349 17.98 24.93 27.91
CA LYS A 349 16.93 24.31 28.71
C LYS A 349 15.85 23.75 27.82
N VAL A 350 15.41 22.55 28.13
CA VAL A 350 14.27 21.88 27.46
C VAL A 350 13.20 21.61 28.50
N ASP A 351 11.99 22.07 28.24
CA ASP A 351 10.82 21.72 29.03
C ASP A 351 10.31 20.34 28.59
N LEU A 352 10.73 19.27 29.27
CA LEU A 352 10.43 17.89 28.90
C LEU A 352 8.93 17.55 28.98
N GLU A 353 8.13 18.33 29.68
CA GLU A 353 6.68 18.12 29.76
C GLU A 353 5.99 18.62 28.49
N HIS A 354 6.45 19.71 27.89
CA HIS A 354 5.83 20.38 26.75
C HIS A 354 6.68 20.38 25.47
N CYS A 355 7.78 19.59 25.42
CA CYS A 355 8.68 19.54 24.26
C CYS A 355 8.18 18.70 23.11
N VAL A 356 7.04 18.04 23.21
CA VAL A 356 6.46 17.22 22.11
C VAL A 356 5.01 17.62 21.90
N LEU A 357 4.69 17.97 20.66
CA LEU A 357 3.36 18.34 20.19
C LEU A 357 2.89 17.38 19.10
N GLU A 358 1.59 17.12 19.08
CA GLU A 358 0.94 16.61 17.91
C GLU A 358 0.74 17.72 16.87
N TYR A 359 0.65 17.36 15.58
CA TYR A 359 0.36 18.35 14.53
C TYR A 359 -0.98 19.09 14.78
N GLY A 360 -2.00 18.38 15.27
CA GLY A 360 -3.28 18.99 15.64
C GLY A 360 -3.13 20.11 16.68
N GLU A 361 -2.30 19.90 17.71
CA GLU A 361 -2.02 20.91 18.75
C GLU A 361 -1.30 22.12 18.13
N LEU A 362 -0.30 21.89 17.26
CA LEU A 362 0.38 22.97 16.52
C LEU A 362 -0.60 23.74 15.64
N ALA A 363 -1.50 23.06 14.95
CA ALA A 363 -2.52 23.69 14.12
C ALA A 363 -3.46 24.57 14.93
N GLU A 364 -3.88 24.15 16.13
CA GLU A 364 -4.69 24.96 17.04
C GLU A 364 -3.97 26.23 17.52
N ILE A 365 -2.66 26.13 17.78
CA ILE A 365 -1.84 27.31 18.12
C ILE A 365 -1.82 28.30 16.93
N CYS A 366 -1.64 27.80 15.73
CA CYS A 366 -1.60 28.64 14.51
C CYS A 366 -2.95 29.28 14.19
N ARG A 367 -4.07 28.55 14.32
CA ARG A 367 -5.44 29.05 14.03
C ARG A 367 -5.81 30.27 14.84
N LYS A 368 -5.28 30.40 16.08
CA LYS A 368 -5.51 31.53 16.97
C LYS A 368 -4.76 32.81 16.54
N LYS A 369 -3.85 32.72 15.56
CA LYS A 369 -3.04 33.85 15.13
C LYS A 369 -3.71 34.64 14.01
N LYS A 370 -3.49 35.97 14.05
CA LYS A 370 -3.99 36.88 13.02
C LYS A 370 -3.40 36.55 11.66
N GLY A 371 -4.26 36.46 10.64
CA GLY A 371 -3.86 36.22 9.27
C GLY A 371 -3.70 34.74 8.89
N TYR A 372 -3.93 33.79 9.83
CA TYR A 372 -3.79 32.36 9.60
C TYR A 372 -4.55 31.89 8.34
N GLY A 373 -5.84 32.25 8.21
CA GLY A 373 -6.69 31.69 7.15
C GLY A 373 -6.12 31.90 5.75
N LYS A 374 -5.76 33.15 5.41
CA LYS A 374 -5.17 33.47 4.10
C LYS A 374 -3.79 32.81 3.93
N TRP A 375 -2.94 32.94 4.95
CA TRP A 375 -1.60 32.35 4.90
C TRP A 375 -1.64 30.83 4.72
N TYR A 376 -2.55 30.15 5.41
CA TYR A 376 -2.71 28.69 5.28
C TYR A 376 -3.21 28.29 3.91
N GLN A 377 -4.19 29.02 3.33
CA GLN A 377 -4.67 28.77 1.98
C GLN A 377 -3.56 28.95 0.93
N ASP A 378 -2.76 30.02 1.04
CA ASP A 378 -1.64 30.26 0.13
C ASP A 378 -0.57 29.16 0.24
N LEU A 379 -0.24 28.72 1.47
CA LEU A 379 0.70 27.62 1.71
C LEU A 379 0.17 26.31 1.16
N TYR A 380 -1.08 25.98 1.48
CA TYR A 380 -1.71 24.73 1.08
C TYR A 380 -1.78 24.61 -0.44
N GLY A 381 -2.24 25.68 -1.12
CA GLY A 381 -2.32 25.72 -2.57
C GLY A 381 -0.96 25.58 -3.26
N LYS A 382 0.11 26.16 -2.67
CA LYS A 382 1.48 25.96 -3.18
C LYS A 382 1.90 24.49 -3.06
N ILE A 383 1.76 23.89 -1.89
CA ILE A 383 2.16 22.49 -1.63
C ILE A 383 1.32 21.54 -2.52
N GLU A 384 0.02 21.79 -2.63
CA GLU A 384 -0.86 21.02 -3.53
C GLU A 384 -0.39 21.07 -4.98
N SER A 385 0.01 22.26 -5.47
CA SER A 385 0.57 22.41 -6.81
C SER A 385 1.87 21.61 -6.97
N ASP A 386 2.78 21.68 -6.00
CA ASP A 386 4.07 20.99 -6.03
C ASP A 386 3.87 19.44 -6.02
N VAL A 387 2.89 18.94 -5.25
CA VAL A 387 2.52 17.52 -5.25
C VAL A 387 1.91 17.11 -6.60
N ARG A 388 0.96 17.91 -7.12
CA ARG A 388 0.27 17.61 -8.38
C ARG A 388 1.21 17.59 -9.59
N THR A 389 2.27 18.39 -9.57
CA THR A 389 3.28 18.43 -10.64
C THR A 389 4.39 17.38 -10.46
N GLY A 390 4.36 16.58 -9.39
CA GLY A 390 5.42 15.62 -9.05
C GLY A 390 6.71 16.27 -8.53
N ALA A 391 6.73 17.59 -8.29
CA ALA A 391 7.88 18.28 -7.69
C ALA A 391 8.11 17.87 -6.22
N MET A 392 7.07 17.33 -5.57
CA MET A 392 7.12 16.88 -4.18
C MET A 392 6.21 15.67 -3.97
N ASN A 393 6.68 14.68 -3.22
CA ASN A 393 5.85 13.55 -2.80
C ASN A 393 5.09 13.86 -1.49
N TYR A 394 4.10 13.04 -1.14
CA TYR A 394 3.28 13.28 0.06
C TYR A 394 4.08 13.33 1.39
N PRO A 395 5.04 12.43 1.69
CA PRO A 395 5.84 12.57 2.90
C PRO A 395 6.64 13.88 2.95
N GLN A 396 7.23 14.31 1.84
CA GLN A 396 7.92 15.59 1.75
C GLN A 396 6.97 16.77 1.96
N ALA A 397 5.79 16.75 1.35
CA ALA A 397 4.74 17.74 1.51
C ALA A 397 4.27 17.84 2.97
N THR A 398 4.15 16.71 3.66
CA THR A 398 3.84 16.65 5.08
C THR A 398 4.90 17.39 5.90
N LEU A 399 6.19 17.10 5.66
CA LEU A 399 7.29 17.77 6.38
C LEU A 399 7.36 19.28 6.06
N GLU A 400 7.08 19.71 4.83
CA GLU A 400 7.01 21.13 4.47
C GLU A 400 5.85 21.83 5.19
N MET A 401 4.69 21.21 5.24
CA MET A 401 3.54 21.73 5.98
C MET A 401 3.86 21.89 7.47
N MET A 402 4.46 20.87 8.10
CA MET A 402 4.86 20.90 9.50
C MET A 402 5.86 22.03 9.77
N ASP A 403 6.88 22.18 8.92
CA ASP A 403 7.95 23.17 9.07
C ASP A 403 7.41 24.61 8.91
N ALA A 404 6.57 24.84 7.92
CA ALA A 404 5.91 26.13 7.73
C ALA A 404 4.96 26.47 8.88
N MET A 405 4.17 25.51 9.36
CA MET A 405 3.26 25.69 10.50
C MET A 405 4.05 26.02 11.78
N LEU A 406 5.15 25.31 12.05
CA LEU A 406 6.01 25.58 13.19
C LEU A 406 6.63 26.99 13.10
N THR A 407 7.03 27.40 11.92
CA THR A 407 7.52 28.78 11.68
C THR A 407 6.43 29.82 11.94
N PHE A 408 5.23 29.61 11.40
CA PHE A 408 4.10 30.52 11.61
C PHE A 408 3.65 30.56 13.06
N SER A 409 3.77 29.46 13.80
CA SER A 409 3.43 29.38 15.22
C SER A 409 4.26 30.34 16.09
N GLY A 410 5.47 30.71 15.65
CA GLY A 410 6.40 31.53 16.41
C GLY A 410 6.97 30.84 17.67
N ILE A 411 6.86 29.53 17.77
CA ILE A 411 7.52 28.73 18.81
C ILE A 411 9.02 28.75 18.54
N THR A 412 9.79 29.24 19.50
CA THR A 412 11.25 29.33 19.41
C THR A 412 11.98 28.39 20.36
N SER A 413 11.27 27.81 21.33
CA SER A 413 11.81 26.77 22.22
C SER A 413 12.07 25.46 21.49
N PRO A 414 12.98 24.60 22.00
CA PRO A 414 13.13 23.26 21.49
C PRO A 414 11.82 22.47 21.57
N VAL A 415 11.40 21.85 20.45
CA VAL A 415 10.14 21.12 20.35
C VAL A 415 10.23 20.06 19.26
N MET A 416 9.56 18.93 19.47
CA MET A 416 9.29 17.92 18.47
C MET A 416 7.81 17.98 18.08
N VAL A 417 7.52 17.98 16.80
CA VAL A 417 6.15 17.84 16.26
C VAL A 417 6.03 16.49 15.60
N ILE A 418 4.97 15.75 15.92
CA ILE A 418 4.66 14.44 15.34
C ILE A 418 3.36 14.55 14.54
N SER A 419 3.36 13.96 13.37
CA SER A 419 2.27 13.99 12.41
C SER A 419 2.16 12.63 11.70
N PHE A 420 1.13 12.44 10.89
CA PHE A 420 1.02 11.32 9.95
C PHE A 420 1.10 11.81 8.51
N ALA A 421 1.95 11.17 7.71
CA ALA A 421 2.02 11.37 6.27
C ALA A 421 1.21 10.30 5.54
N PRO A 422 0.63 10.60 4.37
CA PRO A 422 0.16 9.56 3.46
C PRO A 422 1.31 8.66 2.95
N PRO A 423 0.98 7.40 2.58
CA PRO A 423 -0.34 6.79 2.60
C PRO A 423 -0.73 6.23 3.98
N TYR A 424 -2.04 6.09 4.17
CA TYR A 424 -2.63 5.37 5.29
C TYR A 424 -3.39 4.15 4.76
N TYR A 425 -3.16 3.00 5.37
CA TYR A 425 -3.89 1.77 5.08
C TYR A 425 -4.53 1.25 6.36
N PRO A 426 -5.86 1.08 6.41
CA PRO A 426 -6.49 0.41 7.54
C PRO A 426 -6.10 -1.07 7.56
N ALA A 427 -5.91 -1.64 8.75
CA ALA A 427 -5.80 -3.10 8.88
C ALA A 427 -7.13 -3.74 8.53
N PHE A 428 -7.06 -4.85 7.81
CA PHE A 428 -8.24 -5.59 7.35
C PHE A 428 -8.14 -7.07 7.71
N HIS A 429 -9.27 -7.69 8.10
CA HIS A 429 -9.34 -9.13 8.31
C HIS A 429 -10.76 -9.64 8.05
N SER A 430 -10.92 -10.57 7.13
CA SER A 430 -12.24 -11.06 6.66
C SER A 430 -13.06 -11.74 7.75
N ASP A 431 -12.44 -12.46 8.68
CA ASP A 431 -13.17 -13.11 9.78
C ASP A 431 -13.72 -12.10 10.80
N ARG A 432 -13.22 -10.85 10.79
CA ARG A 432 -13.61 -9.81 11.75
C ARG A 432 -14.60 -8.79 11.20
N LEU A 433 -15.01 -8.92 9.95
CA LEU A 433 -15.94 -7.98 9.31
C LEU A 433 -17.29 -7.88 10.00
N GLY A 434 -17.75 -8.95 10.64
CA GLY A 434 -19.01 -9.00 11.40
C GLY A 434 -18.90 -8.52 12.85
N GLU A 435 -17.70 -8.27 13.35
CA GLU A 435 -17.49 -7.79 14.72
C GLU A 435 -18.01 -6.36 14.88
N THR A 436 -18.64 -6.09 16.02
CA THR A 436 -19.04 -4.74 16.41
C THR A 436 -17.79 -3.90 16.73
N ASP A 437 -17.82 -2.60 16.40
CA ASP A 437 -16.79 -1.67 16.84
C ASP A 437 -16.68 -1.65 18.38
N ARG A 438 -15.60 -1.04 18.90
CA ARG A 438 -15.39 -0.92 20.37
C ARG A 438 -16.50 -0.15 21.08
N ALA A 439 -17.36 0.55 20.34
CA ALA A 439 -18.52 1.27 20.86
C ALA A 439 -19.82 0.43 20.82
N GLY A 440 -19.74 -0.86 20.45
CA GLY A 440 -20.90 -1.75 20.37
C GLY A 440 -21.80 -1.47 19.17
N ARG A 441 -21.33 -0.70 18.19
CA ARG A 441 -22.06 -0.40 16.95
C ARG A 441 -21.65 -1.43 15.90
N THR A 442 -22.59 -2.22 15.43
CA THR A 442 -22.44 -2.90 14.13
C THR A 442 -22.30 -1.78 13.10
N GLY A 443 -21.17 -1.72 12.42
CA GLY A 443 -20.89 -0.68 11.41
C GLY A 443 -22.12 -0.48 10.53
N GLY A 444 -22.71 0.71 10.62
CA GLY A 444 -24.04 1.03 10.18
C GLY A 444 -24.35 0.55 8.78
N ILE A 445 -25.57 0.08 8.63
CA ILE A 445 -26.25 -0.52 7.50
C ILE A 445 -26.15 -2.05 7.52
N GLN A 446 -27.31 -2.68 7.61
CA GLN A 446 -27.52 -4.08 7.26
C GLN A 446 -27.13 -4.33 5.78
N ALA A 447 -25.83 -4.34 5.49
CA ALA A 447 -25.31 -4.97 4.30
C ALA A 447 -25.38 -6.47 4.60
N GLY A 448 -26.31 -7.16 3.95
CA GLY A 448 -26.74 -8.53 4.13
C GLY A 448 -25.78 -9.43 4.91
N GLY A 449 -26.03 -9.60 6.21
CA GLY A 449 -25.69 -10.78 6.98
C GLY A 449 -24.24 -11.26 6.97
N ILE A 450 -23.20 -10.41 6.83
CA ILE A 450 -21.80 -10.84 6.97
C ILE A 450 -21.63 -11.40 8.39
N GLN A 451 -21.27 -12.68 8.48
CA GLN A 451 -21.04 -13.39 9.74
C GLN A 451 -19.55 -13.37 10.09
N ALA A 452 -19.23 -13.54 11.38
CA ALA A 452 -17.87 -13.80 11.78
C ALA A 452 -17.37 -15.13 11.16
N GLY A 453 -16.09 -15.17 10.72
CA GLY A 453 -15.49 -16.36 10.13
C GLY A 453 -15.64 -16.50 8.61
N GLU A 454 -16.08 -15.45 7.92
CA GLU A 454 -16.25 -15.48 6.45
C GLU A 454 -14.93 -15.72 5.70
N GLY A 455 -13.82 -15.14 6.14
CA GLY A 455 -12.52 -15.39 5.54
C GLY A 455 -12.10 -16.87 5.64
N THR A 456 -12.34 -17.49 6.79
CA THR A 456 -12.12 -18.93 6.99
C THR A 456 -13.05 -19.77 6.12
N ARG A 457 -14.31 -19.37 5.95
CA ARG A 457 -15.24 -20.03 5.02
C ARG A 457 -14.74 -19.97 3.58
N LEU A 458 -14.33 -18.79 3.11
CA LEU A 458 -13.78 -18.60 1.77
C LEU A 458 -12.49 -19.41 1.57
N TYR A 459 -11.59 -19.39 2.55
CA TYR A 459 -10.38 -20.24 2.52
C TYR A 459 -10.73 -21.72 2.36
N ASN A 460 -11.71 -22.24 3.12
CA ASN A 460 -12.10 -23.64 3.03
C ASN A 460 -12.68 -24.01 1.65
N LEU A 461 -13.44 -23.12 1.03
CA LEU A 461 -13.94 -23.30 -0.35
C LEU A 461 -12.78 -23.31 -1.35
N LEU A 462 -11.83 -22.38 -1.22
CA LEU A 462 -10.65 -22.31 -2.09
C LEU A 462 -9.74 -23.55 -1.91
N GLN A 463 -9.52 -23.99 -0.66
CA GLN A 463 -8.78 -25.22 -0.33
C GLN A 463 -9.42 -26.42 -1.00
N LYS A 464 -10.75 -26.56 -0.91
CA LYS A 464 -11.46 -27.64 -1.57
C LYS A 464 -11.31 -27.57 -3.11
N ALA A 465 -11.41 -26.38 -3.69
CA ALA A 465 -11.18 -26.20 -5.13
C ALA A 465 -9.77 -26.64 -5.54
N ALA A 466 -8.75 -26.30 -4.73
CA ALA A 466 -7.35 -26.69 -4.99
C ALA A 466 -7.13 -28.21 -4.88
N GLU A 467 -7.76 -28.87 -3.89
CA GLU A 467 -7.71 -30.33 -3.75
C GLU A 467 -8.40 -31.03 -4.94
N ASP A 468 -9.61 -30.59 -5.27
CA ASP A 468 -10.44 -31.22 -6.30
C ASP A 468 -9.83 -31.08 -7.71
N THR A 469 -9.12 -29.99 -7.99
CA THR A 469 -8.58 -29.68 -9.33
C THR A 469 -7.12 -30.05 -9.51
N CYS A 470 -6.28 -29.76 -8.52
CA CYS A 470 -4.82 -29.87 -8.62
C CYS A 470 -4.20 -30.83 -7.59
N GLY A 471 -4.99 -31.35 -6.64
CA GLY A 471 -4.47 -32.16 -5.52
C GLY A 471 -3.58 -31.36 -4.57
N LEU A 472 -3.72 -30.03 -4.54
CA LEU A 472 -2.88 -29.14 -3.73
C LEU A 472 -3.47 -28.91 -2.35
N CYS A 473 -2.58 -28.84 -1.34
CA CYS A 473 -2.91 -28.40 0.00
C CYS A 473 -2.38 -26.97 0.21
N LEU A 474 -3.29 -26.02 0.39
CA LEU A 474 -2.95 -24.62 0.63
C LEU A 474 -2.63 -24.37 2.11
N GLY A 475 -1.87 -23.32 2.40
CA GLY A 475 -1.67 -22.78 3.73
C GLY A 475 -2.62 -21.61 3.99
N LYS A 476 -3.12 -21.45 5.23
CA LYS A 476 -3.89 -20.28 5.63
C LYS A 476 -3.01 -19.34 6.45
N ARG A 477 -3.04 -18.05 6.11
CA ARG A 477 -2.45 -16.94 6.86
C ARG A 477 -3.52 -15.92 7.20
N ASN A 478 -3.44 -15.37 8.40
CA ASN A 478 -4.38 -14.33 8.85
C ASN A 478 -4.10 -12.99 8.21
N TYR A 479 -2.82 -12.63 8.05
CA TYR A 479 -2.43 -11.34 7.48
C TYR A 479 -1.34 -11.48 6.43
N CYS A 480 -1.51 -10.79 5.31
CA CYS A 480 -0.40 -10.42 4.45
C CYS A 480 0.38 -9.31 5.16
N CYS A 481 1.69 -9.51 5.37
CA CYS A 481 2.58 -8.52 5.98
C CYS A 481 3.13 -7.51 4.96
N GLY A 482 2.88 -7.70 3.66
CA GLY A 482 2.89 -6.66 2.64
C GLY A 482 1.62 -5.83 2.74
N ILE A 483 1.63 -4.64 2.16
CA ILE A 483 0.40 -3.86 1.98
C ILE A 483 -0.33 -4.47 0.79
N SER A 484 -1.66 -4.50 0.84
CA SER A 484 -2.47 -4.94 -0.30
C SER A 484 -3.77 -4.14 -0.36
N ASP A 485 -4.42 -4.22 -1.51
CA ASP A 485 -5.71 -3.59 -1.76
C ASP A 485 -6.85 -4.12 -0.87
N LEU A 486 -6.65 -5.26 -0.18
CA LEU A 486 -7.57 -5.77 0.84
C LEU A 486 -7.85 -4.74 1.95
N SER A 487 -6.93 -3.83 2.24
CA SER A 487 -7.10 -2.76 3.23
C SER A 487 -8.34 -1.90 2.98
N TYR A 488 -8.84 -1.83 1.75
CA TYR A 488 -10.01 -1.04 1.39
C TYR A 488 -11.33 -1.82 1.46
N CYS A 489 -11.29 -3.12 1.78
CA CYS A 489 -12.47 -3.99 1.79
C CYS A 489 -13.28 -3.97 3.10
N GLY A 490 -12.77 -3.34 4.17
CA GLY A 490 -13.38 -3.36 5.51
C GLY A 490 -14.02 -2.06 5.96
N GLY A 491 -13.58 -0.94 5.45
CA GLY A 491 -13.89 0.40 5.96
C GLY A 491 -13.24 0.65 7.33
N PRO A 492 -12.44 1.70 7.49
CA PRO A 492 -11.84 2.04 8.77
C PRO A 492 -12.90 2.55 9.76
N ASP A 493 -12.60 2.40 11.06
CA ASP A 493 -13.40 3.01 12.11
C ASP A 493 -13.40 4.55 11.95
N ARG A 494 -14.59 5.17 12.01
CA ARG A 494 -14.72 6.63 11.83
C ARG A 494 -14.03 7.43 12.94
N GLU A 495 -13.98 6.92 14.17
CA GLU A 495 -13.29 7.58 15.29
C GLU A 495 -11.76 7.49 15.06
N GLU A 496 -11.28 6.36 14.58
CA GLU A 496 -9.89 6.18 14.16
C GLU A 496 -9.52 7.17 13.05
N MET A 497 -10.36 7.29 12.02
CA MET A 497 -10.12 8.23 10.92
C MET A 497 -10.17 9.70 11.35
N ALA A 498 -11.05 10.04 12.29
CA ALA A 498 -11.08 11.39 12.86
C ALA A 498 -9.79 11.71 13.62
N SER A 499 -9.27 10.76 14.40
CA SER A 499 -7.99 10.87 15.11
C SER A 499 -6.81 11.01 14.13
N TYR A 500 -6.77 10.18 13.08
CA TYR A 500 -5.77 10.30 12.04
C TYR A 500 -5.81 11.67 11.35
N ALA A 501 -6.99 12.10 10.90
CA ALA A 501 -7.19 13.32 10.11
C ALA A 501 -6.72 14.60 10.84
N VAL A 502 -6.91 14.68 12.15
CA VAL A 502 -6.44 15.81 12.95
C VAL A 502 -4.92 15.95 12.89
N ASN A 503 -4.21 14.84 12.80
CA ASN A 503 -2.75 14.78 12.80
C ASN A 503 -2.13 14.53 11.42
N ALA A 504 -2.92 14.53 10.34
CA ALA A 504 -2.49 14.34 8.97
C ALA A 504 -2.71 15.62 8.14
N PRO A 505 -1.70 16.49 7.97
CA PRO A 505 -1.85 17.82 7.37
C PRO A 505 -2.33 17.81 5.92
N LEU A 506 -2.17 16.71 5.21
CA LEU A 506 -2.58 16.58 3.81
C LEU A 506 -3.96 15.92 3.66
N TRP A 507 -4.58 15.49 4.77
CA TRP A 507 -5.91 14.90 4.74
C TRP A 507 -6.97 15.89 4.23
N GLY A 508 -7.78 15.45 3.29
CA GLY A 508 -8.83 16.26 2.65
C GLY A 508 -8.65 16.32 1.15
N THR A 509 -8.23 17.45 0.61
CA THR A 509 -8.16 17.64 -0.86
C THR A 509 -6.94 16.95 -1.50
N MET A 510 -5.79 16.91 -0.82
CA MET A 510 -4.59 16.28 -1.37
C MET A 510 -4.61 14.74 -1.22
N TYR A 511 -5.04 14.25 -0.07
CA TYR A 511 -5.16 12.82 0.20
C TYR A 511 -6.44 12.54 0.97
N ARG A 512 -7.28 11.67 0.43
CA ARG A 512 -8.55 11.28 1.06
C ARG A 512 -8.92 9.84 0.74
N MET A 513 -9.78 9.28 1.57
CA MET A 513 -10.51 8.04 1.34
C MET A 513 -12.00 8.37 1.35
N ASP A 514 -12.78 7.72 0.49
CA ASP A 514 -14.23 7.75 0.55
C ASP A 514 -14.70 6.77 1.62
N LEU A 515 -14.78 7.25 2.88
CA LEU A 515 -15.14 6.43 4.03
C LEU A 515 -16.55 5.87 3.95
N ASP A 516 -17.46 6.58 3.27
CA ASP A 516 -18.84 6.13 3.08
C ASP A 516 -18.88 4.99 2.07
N ALA A 517 -18.20 5.14 0.94
CA ALA A 517 -18.09 4.09 -0.06
C ALA A 517 -17.34 2.84 0.49
N MET A 518 -16.28 3.03 1.28
CA MET A 518 -15.58 1.91 1.94
C MET A 518 -16.49 1.17 2.93
N ALA A 519 -17.27 1.92 3.74
CA ALA A 519 -18.22 1.32 4.67
C ALA A 519 -19.34 0.56 3.95
N ASP A 520 -19.76 1.05 2.78
CA ASP A 520 -20.76 0.42 1.94
C ASP A 520 -20.21 -0.79 1.17
N PHE A 521 -18.96 -0.74 0.74
CA PHE A 521 -18.30 -1.82 -0.03
C PHE A 521 -17.95 -3.04 0.82
N ARG A 522 -17.91 -2.99 2.13
CA ARG A 522 -17.48 -4.09 3.03
C ARG A 522 -17.74 -5.48 2.43
N VAL A 523 -16.66 -6.21 2.15
CA VAL A 523 -16.73 -7.50 1.47
C VAL A 523 -15.69 -8.47 2.06
N PRO A 524 -16.05 -9.74 2.33
CA PRO A 524 -15.08 -10.77 2.69
C PRO A 524 -14.08 -10.97 1.55
N SER A 525 -12.80 -11.00 1.87
CA SER A 525 -11.76 -10.98 0.85
C SER A 525 -10.65 -11.99 1.13
N LEU A 526 -10.01 -12.44 0.07
CA LEU A 526 -8.81 -13.28 0.08
C LEU A 526 -7.73 -12.62 -0.78
N LEU A 527 -6.46 -12.86 -0.43
CA LEU A 527 -5.35 -12.66 -1.33
C LEU A 527 -4.88 -14.05 -1.78
N PHE A 528 -4.94 -14.29 -3.10
CA PHE A 528 -4.53 -15.55 -3.71
C PHE A 528 -4.22 -15.37 -5.20
N GLY A 529 -2.96 -15.52 -5.56
CA GLY A 529 -2.47 -15.49 -6.93
C GLY A 529 -1.35 -16.49 -7.16
N PRO A 530 -0.59 -16.38 -8.24
CA PRO A 530 0.44 -17.35 -8.59
C PRO A 530 1.62 -17.32 -7.60
N ILE A 531 2.36 -18.44 -7.53
CA ILE A 531 3.59 -18.51 -6.73
C ILE A 531 4.66 -17.67 -7.40
N GLY A 532 5.24 -16.74 -6.64
CA GLY A 532 6.33 -15.91 -7.08
C GLY A 532 7.43 -15.72 -6.05
N LYS A 533 8.51 -15.08 -6.50
CA LYS A 533 9.69 -14.78 -5.68
C LYS A 533 10.27 -13.43 -6.06
N ASP A 534 10.97 -12.84 -5.10
CA ASP A 534 11.83 -11.66 -5.26
C ASP A 534 11.11 -10.46 -5.88
N ALA A 535 9.83 -10.19 -5.48
CA ALA A 535 9.16 -8.94 -5.81
C ALA A 535 10.09 -7.74 -5.54
N HIS A 536 10.03 -6.71 -6.41
CA HIS A 536 10.85 -5.49 -6.34
C HIS A 536 12.36 -5.70 -6.57
N GLN A 537 12.81 -6.90 -6.93
CA GLN A 537 14.22 -7.20 -7.21
C GLN A 537 14.44 -7.52 -8.70
N MET A 538 15.69 -7.39 -9.16
CA MET A 538 16.07 -7.80 -10.52
C MET A 538 15.76 -9.27 -10.81
N SER A 539 15.72 -10.10 -9.77
CA SER A 539 15.42 -11.53 -9.85
C SER A 539 13.93 -11.87 -9.72
N GLU A 540 13.06 -10.87 -9.83
CA GLU A 540 11.62 -11.06 -9.78
C GLU A 540 11.16 -12.10 -10.81
N ARG A 541 10.40 -13.09 -10.35
CA ARG A 541 9.94 -14.20 -11.16
C ARG A 541 8.67 -14.85 -10.65
N VAL A 542 7.89 -15.41 -11.55
CA VAL A 542 6.67 -16.17 -11.27
C VAL A 542 6.81 -17.61 -11.76
N HIS A 543 6.31 -18.56 -10.99
CA HIS A 543 6.35 -19.98 -11.33
C HIS A 543 5.35 -20.28 -12.47
N ALA A 544 5.86 -20.73 -13.60
CA ALA A 544 5.08 -20.88 -14.83
C ALA A 544 3.86 -21.81 -14.67
N ARG A 545 4.03 -22.95 -14.01
CA ARG A 545 2.93 -23.90 -13.78
C ARG A 545 1.87 -23.32 -12.85
N SER A 546 2.27 -22.66 -11.77
CA SER A 546 1.32 -22.00 -10.87
C SER A 546 0.49 -20.94 -11.60
N LEU A 547 1.15 -20.10 -12.40
CA LEU A 547 0.52 -19.03 -13.18
C LEU A 547 -0.41 -19.55 -14.28
N LEU A 548 0.05 -20.52 -15.06
CA LEU A 548 -0.59 -20.89 -16.31
C LEU A 548 -1.59 -22.05 -16.17
N GLU A 549 -1.40 -22.93 -15.18
CA GLU A 549 -2.14 -24.18 -15.05
C GLU A 549 -2.92 -24.27 -13.73
N GLU A 550 -2.29 -24.02 -12.58
CA GLU A 550 -2.87 -24.34 -11.27
C GLU A 550 -3.85 -23.27 -10.79
N VAL A 551 -3.39 -22.02 -10.61
CA VAL A 551 -4.22 -20.95 -10.07
C VAL A 551 -5.46 -20.66 -10.93
N PRO A 552 -5.38 -20.64 -12.28
CA PRO A 552 -6.57 -20.40 -13.10
C PRO A 552 -7.68 -21.45 -12.92
N VAL A 553 -7.34 -22.74 -12.82
CA VAL A 553 -8.36 -23.78 -12.64
C VAL A 553 -8.88 -23.85 -11.22
N ILE A 554 -8.05 -23.51 -10.22
CA ILE A 554 -8.48 -23.38 -8.82
C ILE A 554 -9.50 -22.24 -8.69
N LEU A 555 -9.20 -21.06 -9.25
CA LEU A 555 -10.12 -19.91 -9.23
C LEU A 555 -11.41 -20.19 -10.02
N GLN A 556 -11.30 -20.85 -11.17
CA GLN A 556 -12.48 -21.29 -11.92
C GLN A 556 -13.40 -22.14 -11.06
N GLN A 557 -12.88 -23.18 -10.41
CA GLN A 557 -13.64 -24.08 -9.56
C GLN A 557 -14.19 -23.37 -8.32
N PHE A 558 -13.40 -22.46 -7.72
CA PHE A 558 -13.83 -21.65 -6.58
C PHE A 558 -15.04 -20.79 -6.94
N ILE A 559 -15.00 -20.08 -8.08
CA ILE A 559 -16.10 -19.23 -8.56
C ILE A 559 -17.35 -20.08 -8.81
N GLU A 560 -17.20 -21.27 -9.41
CA GLU A 560 -18.33 -22.19 -9.62
C GLU A 560 -18.97 -22.65 -8.30
N GLN A 561 -18.13 -22.96 -7.30
CA GLN A 561 -18.63 -23.34 -5.96
C GLN A 561 -19.31 -22.17 -5.25
N MET A 562 -18.81 -20.94 -5.39
CA MET A 562 -19.44 -19.74 -4.84
C MET A 562 -20.87 -19.57 -5.37
N PHE A 563 -21.06 -19.73 -6.68
CA PHE A 563 -22.37 -19.56 -7.31
C PHE A 563 -23.33 -20.77 -7.20
N ALA A 564 -22.81 -21.95 -6.90
CA ALA A 564 -23.65 -23.13 -6.65
C ALA A 564 -24.33 -23.10 -5.28
N ASN A 565 -23.83 -22.29 -4.34
CA ASN A 565 -24.33 -22.18 -2.97
C ASN A 565 -25.22 -20.92 -2.75
N THR A 566 -25.44 -20.14 -3.80
CA THR A 566 -26.36 -19.00 -3.85
C THR A 566 -27.66 -19.39 -4.57
#